data_697c18c75bb30bda813ddd67554de757
#
_entry.id   697c18c75bb30bda813ddd67554de757
#
_cell.length_a   1.000
_cell.length_b   1.000
_cell.length_c   1.000
_cell.angle_alpha   90.00
_cell.angle_beta   90.00
_cell.angle_gamma   90.00
#
_symmetry.space_group_name_H-M   'P 1'
#
loop_
_entity.id
_entity.type
_entity.pdbx_description
1 polymer ?
#
loop_
_entity_poly.entity_id
_entity_poly.type
_entity_poly.pdbx_seq_one_letter_code
_entity_poly.pdbx_strand_id
1 'polypeptide(L)' 'MKQDMIVILDLGSTDNTRLAREIREVGVYSEIYPHDITAEELKKLPNVKGVIINGGP' A
#
# COMPACT_ATOMS: atom_id res chain seq x y z
N MET A 1 -0.92 8.16 -18.74
CA MET A 1 -0.41 8.99 -17.64
C MET A 1 -0.11 8.12 -16.44
N LYS A 2 1.08 8.27 -15.88
CA LYS A 2 1.48 7.44 -14.75
C LYS A 2 0.93 7.99 -13.45
N GLN A 3 0.43 7.12 -12.62
CA GLN A 3 -0.17 7.49 -11.36
C GLN A 3 0.71 6.99 -10.21
N ASP A 4 0.99 7.87 -9.27
CA ASP A 4 1.77 7.48 -8.11
C ASP A 4 0.98 6.48 -7.28
N MET A 5 1.70 5.54 -6.67
CA MET A 5 1.08 4.48 -5.90
C MET A 5 1.65 4.41 -4.50
N ILE A 6 0.78 4.17 -3.54
CA ILE A 6 1.18 3.89 -2.17
C ILE A 6 0.90 2.41 -1.92
N VAL A 7 1.90 1.71 -1.41
CA VAL A 7 1.77 0.30 -1.07
C VAL A 7 1.45 0.19 0.42
N ILE A 8 0.44 -0.59 0.74
CA ILE A 8 0.06 -0.83 2.13
C ILE A 8 0.37 -2.29 2.47
N LEU A 9 1.24 -2.50 3.43
CA LEU A 9 1.58 -3.86 3.87
C LEU A 9 0.67 -4.26 5.02
N ASP A 10 -0.02 -5.37 4.84
CA ASP A 10 -0.99 -5.88 5.82
C ASP A 10 -0.29 -6.78 6.82
N LEU A 11 -0.15 -6.30 8.05
CA LEU A 11 0.45 -7.07 9.14
C LEU A 11 -0.60 -7.61 10.11
N GLY A 12 -1.81 -7.79 9.61
CA GLY A 12 -2.89 -8.33 10.44
C GLY A 12 -3.90 -7.30 10.90
N SER A 13 -3.78 -6.09 10.41
CA SER A 13 -4.75 -5.05 10.74
C SER A 13 -6.08 -5.29 10.01
N THR A 14 -7.17 -4.89 10.64
CA THR A 14 -8.48 -4.97 10.03
C THR A 14 -8.85 -3.66 9.32
N ASP A 15 -7.99 -2.65 9.38
CA ASP A 15 -8.30 -1.32 8.88
C ASP A 15 -7.69 -1.03 7.50
N ASN A 16 -7.20 -2.05 6.82
CA ASN A 16 -6.54 -1.85 5.52
C ASN A 16 -7.45 -1.19 4.49
N THR A 17 -8.70 -1.63 4.43
CA THR A 17 -9.65 -1.07 3.48
C THR A 17 -9.92 0.39 3.75
N ARG A 18 -10.05 0.74 5.02
CA ARG A 18 -10.28 2.12 5.42
C ARG A 18 -9.09 3.00 5.06
N LEU A 19 -7.89 2.51 5.34
CA LEU A 19 -6.67 3.24 5.02
C LEU A 19 -6.54 3.47 3.53
N ALA A 20 -6.80 2.45 2.73
CA ALA A 20 -6.74 2.57 1.28
C ALA A 20 -7.74 3.61 0.78
N ARG A 21 -8.93 3.61 1.37
CA ARG A 21 -9.96 4.58 0.99
C ARG A 21 -9.52 6.01 1.30
N GLU A 22 -8.93 6.21 2.47
CA GLU A 22 -8.47 7.53 2.86
C GLU A 22 -7.38 8.05 1.93
N ILE A 23 -6.47 7.16 1.51
CA ILE A 23 -5.43 7.54 0.57
C ILE A 23 -6.02 7.92 -0.77
N ARG A 24 -7.03 7.19 -1.22
CA ARG A 24 -7.68 7.50 -2.49
C ARG A 24 -8.42 8.83 -2.46
N GLU A 25 -8.93 9.20 -1.31
CA GLU A 25 -9.63 10.48 -1.17
C GLU A 25 -8.72 11.67 -1.39
N VAL A 26 -7.42 11.51 -1.14
CA VAL A 26 -6.47 12.57 -1.45
C VAL A 26 -5.93 12.49 -2.88
N GLY A 27 -6.50 11.58 -3.68
CA GLY A 27 -6.15 11.51 -5.09
C GLY A 27 -4.96 10.62 -5.42
N VAL A 28 -4.62 9.71 -4.53
CA VAL A 28 -3.49 8.81 -4.73
C VAL A 28 -3.98 7.37 -4.83
N TYR A 29 -3.42 6.63 -5.77
CA TYR A 29 -3.75 5.22 -5.90
C TYR A 29 -3.04 4.41 -4.83
N SER A 30 -3.71 3.38 -4.32
CA SER A 30 -3.11 2.52 -3.31
C SER A 30 -3.47 1.06 -3.57
N GLU A 31 -2.57 0.17 -3.16
CA GLU A 31 -2.81 -1.27 -3.21
C GLU A 31 -2.38 -1.89 -1.90
N ILE A 32 -3.10 -2.92 -1.50
CA ILE A 32 -2.81 -3.65 -0.27
C ILE A 32 -2.10 -4.95 -0.64
N TYR A 33 -0.96 -5.19 -0.03
CA TYR A 33 -0.18 -6.39 -0.25
C TYR A 33 0.04 -7.14 1.06
N PRO A 34 0.23 -8.45 1.01
CA PRO A 34 0.53 -9.21 2.22
C PRO A 34 1.89 -8.81 2.79
N HIS A 35 2.04 -9.00 4.09
CA HIS A 35 3.26 -8.62 4.77
C HIS A 35 4.49 -9.43 4.34
N ASP A 36 4.26 -10.59 3.73
CA ASP A 36 5.35 -11.46 3.31
C ASP A 36 5.83 -11.18 1.88
N ILE A 37 5.35 -10.11 1.27
CA ILE A 37 5.85 -9.71 -0.04
C ILE A 37 7.34 -9.41 0.06
N THR A 38 8.11 -9.85 -0.92
CA THR A 38 9.56 -9.66 -0.90
C THR A 38 9.93 -8.26 -1.38
N ALA A 39 11.14 -7.83 -1.00
CA ALA A 39 11.64 -6.55 -1.48
C ALA A 39 11.77 -6.55 -3.01
N GLU A 40 12.10 -7.69 -3.59
CA GLU A 40 12.21 -7.78 -5.04
C GLU A 40 10.85 -7.55 -5.71
N GLU A 41 9.80 -8.11 -5.13
CA GLU A 41 8.47 -7.91 -5.68
C GLU A 41 8.02 -6.46 -5.55
N LEU A 42 8.36 -5.82 -4.44
CA LEU A 42 8.06 -4.40 -4.27
C LEU A 42 8.76 -3.54 -5.30
N LYS A 43 10.01 -3.88 -5.62
CA LYS A 43 10.79 -3.12 -6.58
C LYS A 43 10.23 -3.24 -7.99
N LYS A 44 9.50 -4.30 -8.28
CA LYS A 44 8.91 -4.49 -9.60
C LYS A 44 7.65 -3.65 -9.80
N LEU A 45 7.08 -3.14 -8.73
CA LEU A 45 5.87 -2.35 -8.84
C LEU A 45 6.19 -0.97 -9.38
N PRO A 46 5.42 -0.49 -10.37
CA PRO A 46 5.70 0.81 -10.98
C PRO A 46 5.20 1.97 -10.11
N ASN A 47 5.97 3.05 -10.12
CA ASN A 47 5.53 4.32 -9.55
C ASN A 47 5.20 4.28 -8.07
N VAL A 48 5.87 3.41 -7.31
CA VAL A 48 5.68 3.36 -5.86
C VAL A 48 6.37 4.57 -5.23
N LYS A 49 5.59 5.41 -4.56
CA LYS A 49 6.10 6.61 -3.90
C LYS A 49 6.24 6.44 -2.41
N GLY A 50 5.59 5.46 -1.85
CA GLY A 50 5.70 5.22 -0.43
C GLY A 50 5.14 3.87 -0.05
N VAL A 51 5.56 3.40 1.12
CA VAL A 51 5.09 2.13 1.65
C VAL A 51 4.60 2.37 3.07
N ILE A 52 3.38 1.96 3.34
CA ILE A 52 2.80 2.08 4.67
C ILE A 52 2.72 0.69 5.27
N ILE A 53 3.32 0.53 6.44
CA ILE A 53 3.21 -0.72 7.18
C ILE A 53 2.06 -0.58 8.15
N ASN A 54 0.96 -1.26 7.86
CA ASN A 54 -0.22 -1.20 8.69
C ASN A 54 -0.20 -2.37 9.65
N GLY A 55 0.46 -2.17 10.76
CA GLY A 55 0.62 -3.21 11.74
C GLY A 55 -0.65 -3.48 12.53
N GLY A 56 -0.72 -4.65 13.12
CA GLY A 56 -1.78 -4.99 14.03
C GLY A 56 -1.67 -4.21 15.33
N PRO A 57 -2.47 -4.58 16.29
CA PRO A 57 -2.50 -3.86 17.56
C PRO A 57 -1.17 -3.87 18.30
#